data_ef94671cbd85315016a9fcec24bb981e
#
_entry.id   ef94671cbd85315016a9fcec24bb981e
#
_cell.length_a   1.000
_cell.length_b   1.000
_cell.length_c   1.000
_cell.angle_alpha   90.00
_cell.angle_beta   90.00
_cell.angle_gamma   90.00
#
_symmetry.space_group_name_H-M   'P 1'
#
loop_
_entity.id
_entity.type
_entity.pdbx_description
1 polymer ?
#
loop_
_entity_poly.entity_id
_entity_poly.type
_entity_poly.pdbx_seq_one_letter_code
_entity_poly.pdbx_strand_id
1 'polypeptide(L)'
;LGPKHPYVFEILNELAALYEILENLDKAVSYRELVMNRRTEFFDQMLWAVGENAREGYLRVHRPEFFKYLSLLADLGDSDSGKKIIEASMQRKGLLLRINSQIQQISRFSRDSNLSELAKRLELERKNLAALTLSGPTAETADRHPSILFELEKKVDALEAQLGRNSQRFRSSIAGHSVEELEQKMRHNSALVDMFVYGTEDEKKLLAGVVIKSANGNIDYRVVEFGGMDKIESSIEEYREII
;
A
#
# COMPACT_ATOMS: atom_id res chain seq x y z
N LEU A 1 -14.34 -24.17 -3.08
CA LEU A 1 -13.62 -22.88 -3.16
C LEU A 1 -12.91 -22.67 -1.83
N GLY A 2 -11.61 -22.39 -1.86
CA GLY A 2 -10.85 -22.10 -0.63
C GLY A 2 -11.11 -20.67 -0.12
N PRO A 3 -10.76 -20.35 1.15
CA PRO A 3 -11.02 -19.05 1.77
C PRO A 3 -10.30 -17.87 1.09
N LYS A 4 -9.34 -18.15 0.23
CA LYS A 4 -8.58 -17.15 -0.55
C LYS A 4 -9.04 -17.02 -2.01
N HIS A 5 -10.16 -17.68 -2.37
CA HIS A 5 -10.68 -17.61 -3.72
C HIS A 5 -11.28 -16.22 -4.01
N PRO A 6 -11.06 -15.61 -5.20
CA PRO A 6 -11.56 -14.26 -5.53
C PRO A 6 -13.06 -14.07 -5.27
N TYR A 7 -13.90 -15.03 -5.62
CA TYR A 7 -15.34 -14.98 -5.34
C TYR A 7 -15.70 -14.87 -3.85
N VAL A 8 -14.85 -15.35 -2.95
CA VAL A 8 -15.07 -15.18 -1.50
C VAL A 8 -14.94 -13.72 -1.11
N PHE A 9 -13.99 -13.00 -1.70
CA PHE A 9 -13.84 -11.55 -1.48
C PHE A 9 -15.04 -10.77 -2.02
N GLU A 10 -15.54 -11.13 -3.21
CA GLU A 10 -16.73 -10.51 -3.80
C GLU A 10 -17.95 -10.71 -2.89
N ILE A 11 -18.23 -11.95 -2.47
CA ILE A 11 -19.35 -12.26 -1.57
C ILE A 11 -19.24 -11.50 -0.24
N LEU A 12 -18.05 -11.42 0.36
CA LEU A 12 -17.85 -10.68 1.60
C LEU A 12 -18.06 -9.17 1.41
N ASN A 13 -17.65 -8.61 0.28
CA ASN A 13 -17.89 -7.21 -0.05
C ASN A 13 -19.38 -6.92 -0.27
N GLU A 14 -20.11 -7.82 -0.94
CA GLU A 14 -21.57 -7.71 -1.11
C GLU A 14 -22.31 -7.81 0.21
N LEU A 15 -21.90 -8.72 1.09
CA LEU A 15 -22.46 -8.82 2.45
C LEU A 15 -22.20 -7.53 3.24
N ALA A 16 -21.00 -6.97 3.17
CA ALA A 16 -20.72 -5.70 3.83
C ALA A 16 -21.63 -4.59 3.30
N ALA A 17 -21.76 -4.45 1.97
CA ALA A 17 -22.63 -3.46 1.35
C ALA A 17 -24.11 -3.65 1.74
N LEU A 18 -24.57 -4.90 1.84
CA LEU A 18 -25.93 -5.18 2.31
C LEU A 18 -26.13 -4.71 3.76
N TYR A 19 -25.18 -4.95 4.65
CA TYR A 19 -25.26 -4.50 6.03
C TYR A 19 -25.12 -2.98 6.17
N GLU A 20 -24.37 -2.29 5.28
CA GLU A 20 -24.37 -0.83 5.18
C GLU A 20 -25.78 -0.30 4.85
N ILE A 21 -26.47 -0.90 3.86
CA ILE A 21 -27.86 -0.54 3.49
C ILE A 21 -28.85 -0.81 4.64
N LEU A 22 -28.61 -1.88 5.41
CA LEU A 22 -29.45 -2.23 6.59
C LEU A 22 -29.08 -1.42 7.84
N GLU A 23 -28.21 -0.44 7.73
CA GLU A 23 -27.71 0.40 8.83
C GLU A 23 -27.07 -0.40 9.99
N ASN A 24 -26.65 -1.64 9.71
CA ASN A 24 -25.93 -2.49 10.67
C ASN A 24 -24.41 -2.33 10.47
N LEU A 25 -23.88 -1.19 10.92
CA LEU A 25 -22.51 -0.78 10.65
C LEU A 25 -21.49 -1.71 11.31
N ASP A 26 -21.78 -2.28 12.48
CA ASP A 26 -20.88 -3.24 13.15
C ASP A 26 -20.61 -4.48 12.29
N LYS A 27 -21.65 -5.04 11.68
CA LYS A 27 -21.51 -6.17 10.77
C LYS A 27 -20.83 -5.76 9.47
N ALA A 28 -21.15 -4.60 8.93
CA ALA A 28 -20.51 -4.07 7.74
C ALA A 28 -19.00 -3.94 7.97
N VAL A 29 -18.57 -3.33 9.08
CA VAL A 29 -17.15 -3.24 9.47
C VAL A 29 -16.52 -4.61 9.58
N SER A 30 -17.17 -5.55 10.27
CA SER A 30 -16.62 -6.92 10.46
C SER A 30 -16.35 -7.61 9.12
N TYR A 31 -17.26 -7.50 8.15
CA TYR A 31 -17.06 -8.08 6.81
C TYR A 31 -15.98 -7.33 6.01
N ARG A 32 -15.95 -6.00 6.06
CA ARG A 32 -14.88 -5.19 5.41
C ARG A 32 -13.50 -5.53 5.99
N GLU A 33 -13.39 -5.61 7.30
CA GLU A 33 -12.16 -6.00 8.00
C GLU A 33 -11.70 -7.40 7.61
N LEU A 34 -12.63 -8.37 7.51
CA LEU A 34 -12.32 -9.71 7.06
C LEU A 34 -11.76 -9.73 5.62
N VAL A 35 -12.34 -8.92 4.72
CA VAL A 35 -11.82 -8.73 3.35
C VAL A 35 -10.41 -8.13 3.42
N MET A 36 -10.21 -7.07 4.21
CA MET A 36 -8.93 -6.39 4.33
C MET A 36 -7.82 -7.32 4.83
N ASN A 37 -8.07 -8.08 5.89
CA ASN A 37 -7.11 -9.02 6.47
C ASN A 37 -6.73 -10.12 5.49
N ARG A 38 -7.72 -10.76 4.85
CA ARG A 38 -7.47 -11.79 3.83
C ARG A 38 -6.75 -11.23 2.59
N ARG A 39 -7.08 -10.01 2.18
CA ARG A 39 -6.41 -9.34 1.07
C ARG A 39 -4.96 -9.02 1.40
N THR A 40 -4.68 -8.61 2.62
CA THR A 40 -3.31 -8.39 3.11
C THR A 40 -2.49 -9.68 3.08
N GLU A 41 -3.05 -10.80 3.58
CA GLU A 41 -2.39 -12.11 3.47
C GLU A 41 -2.13 -12.54 2.02
N PHE A 42 -3.09 -12.27 1.12
CA PHE A 42 -2.92 -12.55 -0.29
C PHE A 42 -1.82 -11.69 -0.91
N PHE A 43 -1.76 -10.40 -0.59
CA PHE A 43 -0.72 -9.51 -1.06
C PHE A 43 0.66 -9.91 -0.55
N ASP A 44 0.78 -10.29 0.71
CA ASP A 44 2.04 -10.77 1.27
C ASP A 44 2.60 -12.01 0.54
N GLN A 45 1.74 -12.78 -0.09
CA GLN A 45 2.16 -13.93 -0.91
C GLN A 45 2.42 -13.57 -2.37
N MET A 46 1.50 -12.81 -2.97
CA MET A 46 1.49 -12.52 -4.40
C MET A 46 2.50 -11.44 -4.82
N LEU A 47 2.61 -10.36 -4.05
CA LEU A 47 3.41 -9.21 -4.46
C LEU A 47 4.91 -9.51 -4.56
N TRP A 48 5.38 -10.53 -3.86
CA TRP A 48 6.75 -11.01 -4.01
C TRP A 48 7.00 -11.84 -5.28
N ALA A 49 5.94 -12.48 -5.78
CA ALA A 49 6.04 -13.38 -6.92
C ALA A 49 5.90 -12.68 -8.27
N VAL A 50 5.67 -11.37 -8.27
CA VAL A 50 5.43 -10.55 -9.47
C VAL A 50 6.38 -9.36 -9.53
N GLY A 51 6.54 -8.76 -10.72
CA GLY A 51 7.34 -7.56 -10.93
C GLY A 51 6.67 -6.27 -10.39
N GLU A 52 7.42 -5.17 -10.38
CA GLU A 52 6.98 -3.89 -9.78
C GLU A 52 5.71 -3.35 -10.43
N ASN A 53 5.62 -3.36 -11.76
CA ASN A 53 4.43 -2.89 -12.49
C ASN A 53 3.17 -3.68 -12.14
N ALA A 54 3.29 -5.00 -12.02
CA ALA A 54 2.18 -5.85 -11.61
C ALA A 54 1.76 -5.61 -10.15
N ARG A 55 2.73 -5.37 -9.23
CA ARG A 55 2.46 -4.99 -7.83
C ARG A 55 1.61 -3.73 -7.76
N GLU A 56 2.02 -2.69 -8.48
CA GLU A 56 1.30 -1.42 -8.53
C GLU A 56 -0.10 -1.60 -9.12
N GLY A 57 -0.22 -2.35 -10.22
CA GLY A 57 -1.49 -2.70 -10.83
C GLY A 57 -2.45 -3.40 -9.86
N TYR A 58 -1.97 -4.39 -9.11
CA TYR A 58 -2.77 -5.08 -8.09
C TYR A 58 -3.25 -4.14 -6.98
N LEU A 59 -2.38 -3.30 -6.45
CA LEU A 59 -2.77 -2.36 -5.39
C LEU A 59 -3.78 -1.33 -5.90
N ARG A 60 -3.64 -0.86 -7.14
CA ARG A 60 -4.57 0.09 -7.78
C ARG A 60 -5.95 -0.51 -7.98
N VAL A 61 -6.05 -1.74 -8.48
CA VAL A 61 -7.33 -2.44 -8.69
C VAL A 61 -8.09 -2.63 -7.37
N HIS A 62 -7.39 -2.86 -6.26
CA HIS A 62 -8.01 -3.09 -4.95
C HIS A 62 -8.08 -1.85 -4.05
N ARG A 63 -7.69 -0.68 -4.58
CA ARG A 63 -7.81 0.60 -3.86
C ARG A 63 -9.26 0.97 -3.50
N PRO A 64 -10.28 0.76 -4.36
CA PRO A 64 -11.66 1.06 -4.02
C PRO A 64 -12.18 0.28 -2.80
N GLU A 65 -11.80 -0.99 -2.63
CA GLU A 65 -12.17 -1.78 -1.44
C GLU A 65 -11.59 -1.16 -0.16
N PHE A 66 -10.33 -0.74 -0.23
CA PHE A 66 -9.64 -0.06 0.87
C PHE A 66 -10.33 1.26 1.24
N PHE A 67 -10.68 2.06 0.25
CA PHE A 67 -11.36 3.34 0.46
C PHE A 67 -12.75 3.19 1.05
N LYS A 68 -13.53 2.19 0.62
CA LYS A 68 -14.83 1.87 1.23
C LYS A 68 -14.69 1.49 2.71
N TYR A 69 -13.65 0.74 3.06
CA TYR A 69 -13.37 0.41 4.46
C TYR A 69 -13.02 1.65 5.28
N LEU A 70 -12.15 2.53 4.76
CA LEU A 70 -11.81 3.79 5.42
C LEU A 70 -13.02 4.71 5.59
N SER A 71 -13.89 4.84 4.57
CA SER A 71 -15.12 5.61 4.65
C SER A 71 -16.01 5.12 5.78
N LEU A 72 -16.23 3.81 5.85
CA LEU A 72 -17.09 3.23 6.89
C LEU A 72 -16.53 3.46 8.30
N LEU A 73 -15.21 3.35 8.48
CA LEU A 73 -14.56 3.65 9.75
C LEU A 73 -14.61 5.14 10.11
N ALA A 74 -14.52 6.01 9.10
CA ALA A 74 -14.66 7.45 9.29
C ALA A 74 -16.08 7.83 9.73
N ASP A 75 -17.11 7.25 9.10
CA ASP A 75 -18.52 7.48 9.46
C ASP A 75 -18.84 7.04 10.90
N LEU A 76 -18.18 5.99 11.41
CA LEU A 76 -18.30 5.59 12.82
C LEU A 76 -17.57 6.54 13.76
N GLY A 77 -16.37 6.96 13.42
CA GLY A 77 -15.59 8.00 14.10
C GLY A 77 -15.19 7.71 15.55
N ASP A 78 -15.38 6.48 16.05
CA ASP A 78 -15.01 6.08 17.40
C ASP A 78 -13.52 5.71 17.55
N SER A 79 -13.09 5.43 18.77
CA SER A 79 -11.69 5.11 19.07
C SER A 79 -11.25 3.79 18.45
N ASP A 80 -12.14 2.79 18.35
CA ASP A 80 -11.86 1.50 17.70
C ASP A 80 -11.65 1.68 16.20
N SER A 81 -12.50 2.48 15.57
CA SER A 81 -12.35 2.89 14.16
C SER A 81 -11.02 3.62 13.92
N GLY A 82 -10.63 4.51 14.84
CA GLY A 82 -9.33 5.19 14.78
C GLY A 82 -8.15 4.20 14.82
N LYS A 83 -8.21 3.20 15.70
CA LYS A 83 -7.19 2.13 15.75
C LYS A 83 -7.14 1.35 14.44
N LYS A 84 -8.28 0.92 13.91
CA LYS A 84 -8.38 0.17 12.65
C LYS A 84 -7.88 0.96 11.44
N ILE A 85 -8.08 2.28 11.41
CA ILE A 85 -7.53 3.16 10.36
C ILE A 85 -6.00 3.13 10.40
N ILE A 86 -5.39 3.26 11.58
CA ILE A 86 -3.92 3.18 11.73
C ILE A 86 -3.40 1.80 11.32
N GLU A 87 -4.04 0.71 11.74
CA GLU A 87 -3.68 -0.66 11.34
C GLU A 87 -3.73 -0.83 9.82
N ALA A 88 -4.82 -0.42 9.19
CA ALA A 88 -5.01 -0.48 7.75
C ALA A 88 -3.95 0.33 7.01
N SER A 89 -3.58 1.49 7.55
CA SER A 89 -2.47 2.30 7.04
C SER A 89 -1.14 1.56 7.09
N MET A 90 -0.77 1.08 8.24
CA MET A 90 0.51 0.38 8.43
C MET A 90 0.65 -0.83 7.50
N GLN A 91 -0.46 -1.49 7.17
CA GLN A 91 -0.49 -2.60 6.22
C GLN A 91 -0.32 -2.16 4.76
N ARG A 92 -0.85 -1.00 4.37
CA ARG A 92 -0.94 -0.58 2.97
C ARG A 92 0.04 0.51 2.57
N LYS A 93 0.22 1.52 3.44
CA LYS A 93 1.08 2.65 3.16
C LYS A 93 2.53 2.22 3.15
N GLY A 94 3.24 2.56 2.10
CA GLY A 94 4.63 2.18 1.92
C GLY A 94 4.88 0.68 1.62
N LEU A 95 3.84 -0.12 1.35
CA LEU A 95 3.98 -1.55 1.05
C LEU A 95 4.93 -1.80 -0.12
N LEU A 96 4.78 -1.08 -1.23
CA LEU A 96 5.68 -1.18 -2.38
C LEU A 96 7.11 -0.78 -2.03
N LEU A 97 7.28 0.34 -1.32
CA LEU A 97 8.59 0.80 -0.88
C LEU A 97 9.28 -0.23 0.02
N ARG A 98 8.53 -0.84 0.93
CA ARG A 98 9.02 -1.90 1.81
C ARG A 98 9.48 -3.11 1.02
N ILE A 99 8.66 -3.61 0.09
CA ILE A 99 9.01 -4.73 -0.78
C ILE A 99 10.26 -4.43 -1.62
N ASN A 100 10.31 -3.25 -2.24
CA ASN A 100 11.45 -2.85 -3.06
C ASN A 100 12.73 -2.70 -2.24
N SER A 101 12.64 -2.11 -1.04
CA SER A 101 13.78 -2.02 -0.10
C SER A 101 14.30 -3.40 0.30
N GLN A 102 13.41 -4.35 0.57
CA GLN A 102 13.78 -5.72 0.91
C GLN A 102 14.43 -6.44 -0.27
N ILE A 103 13.92 -6.29 -1.48
CA ILE A 103 14.55 -6.82 -2.70
C ILE A 103 15.97 -6.27 -2.85
N GLN A 104 16.17 -4.97 -2.61
CA GLN A 104 17.50 -4.37 -2.64
C GLN A 104 18.43 -4.91 -1.55
N GLN A 105 17.91 -5.13 -0.33
CA GLN A 105 18.70 -5.71 0.77
C GLN A 105 19.13 -7.14 0.44
N ILE A 106 18.25 -7.96 -0.10
CA ILE A 106 18.57 -9.32 -0.57
C ILE A 106 19.67 -9.26 -1.64
N SER A 107 19.54 -8.34 -2.58
CA SER A 107 20.51 -8.11 -3.64
C SER A 107 21.92 -7.80 -3.11
N ARG A 108 22.00 -6.98 -2.05
CA ARG A 108 23.30 -6.49 -1.49
C ARG A 108 23.93 -7.45 -0.48
N PHE A 109 23.12 -8.13 0.32
CA PHE A 109 23.57 -8.83 1.51
C PHE A 109 23.38 -10.36 1.45
N SER A 110 22.78 -10.90 0.37
CA SER A 110 22.65 -12.34 0.21
C SER A 110 24.02 -13.00 0.08
N ARG A 111 24.26 -14.02 0.90
CA ARG A 111 25.42 -14.93 0.78
C ARG A 111 25.18 -16.06 -0.24
N ASP A 112 23.96 -16.17 -0.75
CA ASP A 112 23.59 -17.12 -1.79
C ASP A 112 24.08 -16.62 -3.15
N SER A 113 24.97 -17.38 -3.78
CA SER A 113 25.58 -17.01 -5.06
C SER A 113 24.53 -16.83 -6.18
N ASN A 114 23.47 -17.66 -6.19
CA ASN A 114 22.43 -17.60 -7.20
C ASN A 114 21.58 -16.34 -7.04
N LEU A 115 21.23 -15.97 -5.79
CA LEU A 115 20.51 -14.72 -5.51
C LEU A 115 21.37 -13.50 -5.83
N SER A 116 22.67 -13.55 -5.52
CA SER A 116 23.61 -12.46 -5.83
C SER A 116 23.77 -12.26 -7.35
N GLU A 117 23.86 -13.34 -8.14
CA GLU A 117 23.93 -13.25 -9.58
C GLU A 117 22.64 -12.70 -10.19
N LEU A 118 21.49 -13.20 -9.74
CA LEU A 118 20.18 -12.73 -10.17
C LEU A 118 19.99 -11.23 -9.87
N ALA A 119 20.43 -10.80 -8.70
CA ALA A 119 20.38 -9.40 -8.28
C ALA A 119 21.27 -8.49 -9.14
N LYS A 120 22.48 -8.94 -9.49
CA LYS A 120 23.38 -8.20 -10.41
C LYS A 120 22.78 -8.07 -11.80
N ARG A 121 22.14 -9.12 -12.31
CA ARG A 121 21.43 -9.07 -13.58
C ARG A 121 20.26 -8.07 -13.54
N LEU A 122 19.47 -8.10 -12.48
CA LEU A 122 18.38 -7.15 -12.29
C LEU A 122 18.88 -5.70 -12.24
N GLU A 123 19.97 -5.44 -11.52
CA GLU A 123 20.58 -4.11 -11.45
C GLU A 123 21.05 -3.62 -12.83
N LEU A 124 21.66 -4.48 -13.60
CA LEU A 124 22.11 -4.16 -14.96
C LEU A 124 20.92 -3.80 -15.87
N GLU A 125 19.86 -4.63 -15.87
CA GLU A 125 18.69 -4.36 -16.71
C GLU A 125 17.92 -3.10 -16.28
N ARG A 126 17.84 -2.81 -14.98
CA ARG A 126 17.29 -1.53 -14.49
C ARG A 126 18.12 -0.33 -14.95
N LYS A 127 19.44 -0.42 -14.96
CA LYS A 127 20.32 0.63 -15.50
C LYS A 127 20.09 0.82 -17.00
N ASN A 128 19.96 -0.27 -17.76
CA ASN A 128 19.67 -0.21 -19.19
C ASN A 128 18.32 0.45 -19.46
N LEU A 129 17.28 0.05 -18.73
CA LEU A 129 15.94 0.63 -18.83
C LEU A 129 15.96 2.14 -18.50
N ALA A 130 16.57 2.52 -17.38
CA ALA A 130 16.69 3.91 -16.99
C ALA A 130 17.48 4.74 -18.03
N ALA A 131 18.59 4.24 -18.53
CA ALA A 131 19.38 4.91 -19.56
C ALA A 131 18.56 5.13 -20.84
N LEU A 132 17.84 4.11 -21.31
CA LEU A 132 17.02 4.19 -22.51
C LEU A 132 15.82 5.12 -22.33
N THR A 133 15.18 5.12 -21.15
CA THR A 133 14.07 6.01 -20.81
C THR A 133 14.53 7.48 -20.78
N LEU A 134 15.69 7.75 -20.19
CA LEU A 134 16.22 9.11 -20.04
C LEU A 134 16.79 9.65 -21.36
N SER A 135 17.40 8.81 -22.19
CA SER A 135 17.94 9.24 -23.48
C SER A 135 16.85 9.55 -24.52
N GLY A 136 15.68 8.92 -24.35
CA GLY A 136 14.58 9.02 -25.31
C GLY A 136 14.89 8.36 -26.66
N PRO A 137 13.97 8.46 -27.64
CA PRO A 137 14.16 7.93 -28.97
C PRO A 137 15.17 8.77 -29.77
N THR A 138 16.01 8.12 -30.58
CA THR A 138 16.83 8.76 -31.61
C THR A 138 16.11 8.71 -32.96
N ALA A 139 16.56 9.47 -33.96
CA ALA A 139 15.98 9.44 -35.31
C ALA A 139 15.97 8.02 -35.91
N GLU A 140 16.95 7.20 -35.57
CA GLU A 140 17.07 5.82 -36.06
C GLU A 140 16.23 4.80 -35.28
N THR A 141 15.88 5.13 -34.03
CA THR A 141 15.18 4.19 -33.12
C THR A 141 13.74 4.58 -32.83
N ALA A 142 13.26 5.73 -33.33
CA ALA A 142 11.95 6.30 -32.99
C ALA A 142 10.80 5.28 -33.10
N ASP A 143 10.74 4.54 -34.19
CA ASP A 143 9.67 3.56 -34.44
C ASP A 143 9.76 2.31 -33.54
N ARG A 144 10.94 1.96 -33.08
CA ARG A 144 11.20 0.75 -32.30
C ARG A 144 11.41 1.03 -30.81
N HIS A 145 11.60 2.27 -30.44
CA HIS A 145 11.88 2.67 -29.05
C HIS A 145 10.83 2.20 -28.06
N PRO A 146 9.50 2.34 -28.32
CA PRO A 146 8.48 1.82 -27.41
C PRO A 146 8.55 0.30 -27.23
N SER A 147 8.82 -0.44 -28.31
CA SER A 147 8.95 -1.90 -28.24
C SER A 147 10.17 -2.34 -27.46
N ILE A 148 11.29 -1.64 -27.59
CA ILE A 148 12.52 -1.94 -26.84
C ILE A 148 12.32 -1.65 -25.36
N LEU A 149 11.67 -0.52 -25.01
CA LEU A 149 11.32 -0.19 -23.62
C LEU A 149 10.44 -1.28 -23.02
N PHE A 150 9.36 -1.66 -23.71
CA PHE A 150 8.43 -2.70 -23.25
C PHE A 150 9.13 -4.05 -23.00
N GLU A 151 10.04 -4.48 -23.87
CA GLU A 151 10.78 -5.73 -23.66
C GLU A 151 11.77 -5.64 -22.49
N LEU A 152 12.40 -4.47 -22.27
CA LEU A 152 13.24 -4.25 -21.10
C LEU A 152 12.45 -4.23 -19.80
N GLU A 153 11.28 -3.54 -19.76
CA GLU A 153 10.39 -3.55 -18.61
C GLU A 153 9.95 -4.97 -18.26
N LYS A 154 9.54 -5.74 -19.25
CA LYS A 154 9.14 -7.13 -19.10
C LYS A 154 10.28 -8.01 -18.55
N LYS A 155 11.51 -7.76 -18.99
CA LYS A 155 12.70 -8.46 -18.49
C LYS A 155 13.03 -8.09 -17.04
N VAL A 156 12.93 -6.82 -16.68
CA VAL A 156 13.07 -6.33 -15.30
C VAL A 156 12.02 -6.98 -14.41
N ASP A 157 10.75 -6.95 -14.79
CA ASP A 157 9.65 -7.57 -14.07
C ASP A 157 9.83 -9.06 -13.83
N ALA A 158 10.30 -9.79 -14.86
CA ALA A 158 10.59 -11.23 -14.75
C ALA A 158 11.73 -11.53 -13.77
N LEU A 159 12.81 -10.73 -13.78
CA LEU A 159 13.94 -10.87 -12.87
C LEU A 159 13.55 -10.54 -11.42
N GLU A 160 12.75 -9.50 -11.20
CA GLU A 160 12.21 -9.15 -9.89
C GLU A 160 11.32 -10.25 -9.31
N ALA A 161 10.41 -10.77 -10.13
CA ALA A 161 9.55 -11.87 -9.74
C ALA A 161 10.36 -13.13 -9.39
N GLN A 162 11.40 -13.42 -10.15
CA GLN A 162 12.29 -14.55 -9.87
C GLN A 162 13.08 -14.34 -8.56
N LEU A 163 13.62 -13.14 -8.34
CA LEU A 163 14.32 -12.78 -7.09
C LEU A 163 13.39 -12.89 -5.91
N GLY A 164 12.17 -12.34 -6.03
CA GLY A 164 11.14 -12.39 -4.98
C GLY A 164 10.75 -13.83 -4.61
N ARG A 165 10.53 -14.72 -5.60
CA ARG A 165 10.22 -16.14 -5.35
C ARG A 165 11.37 -16.87 -4.65
N ASN A 166 12.59 -16.65 -5.09
CA ASN A 166 13.77 -17.35 -4.57
C ASN A 166 14.19 -16.85 -3.19
N SER A 167 13.79 -15.62 -2.81
CA SER A 167 14.09 -15.02 -1.52
C SER A 167 13.08 -15.35 -0.41
N GLN A 168 12.17 -16.28 -0.63
CA GLN A 168 11.11 -16.64 0.32
C GLN A 168 11.61 -16.98 1.74
N ARG A 169 12.82 -17.51 1.86
CA ARG A 169 13.46 -17.82 3.16
C ARG A 169 13.80 -16.56 3.98
N PHE A 170 13.95 -15.40 3.33
CA PHE A 170 14.26 -14.13 4.00
C PHE A 170 13.00 -13.37 4.45
N ARG A 171 11.81 -13.75 3.95
CA ARG A 171 10.53 -13.09 4.25
C ARG A 171 10.06 -13.32 5.68
N SER A 172 10.34 -14.50 6.24
CA SER A 172 9.90 -14.86 7.60
C SER A 172 10.56 -14.03 8.71
N SER A 173 11.62 -13.27 8.40
CA SER A 173 12.30 -12.39 9.36
C SER A 173 11.75 -10.95 9.36
N ILE A 174 10.80 -10.63 8.49
CA ILE A 174 10.28 -9.28 8.32
C ILE A 174 8.78 -9.31 8.60
N ALA A 175 8.43 -9.52 9.87
CA ALA A 175 7.09 -9.28 10.38
C ALA A 175 6.71 -7.81 10.14
N GLY A 176 5.51 -7.58 9.63
CA GLY A 176 4.96 -6.22 9.58
C GLY A 176 4.95 -5.62 10.99
N HIS A 177 5.21 -4.33 11.09
CA HIS A 177 5.08 -3.65 12.38
C HIS A 177 3.61 -3.66 12.79
N SER A 178 3.35 -4.03 14.06
CA SER A 178 2.00 -3.98 14.61
C SER A 178 1.72 -2.63 15.26
N VAL A 179 0.45 -2.34 15.49
CA VAL A 179 0.05 -1.11 16.20
C VAL A 179 0.57 -1.15 17.63
N GLU A 180 0.63 -2.32 18.26
CA GLU A 180 1.20 -2.49 19.60
C GLU A 180 2.70 -2.13 19.64
N GLU A 181 3.46 -2.46 18.60
CA GLU A 181 4.85 -2.01 18.50
C GLU A 181 4.96 -0.49 18.31
N LEU A 182 4.04 0.11 17.56
CA LEU A 182 3.94 1.56 17.42
C LEU A 182 3.67 2.20 18.76
N GLU A 183 2.65 1.73 19.50
CA GLU A 183 2.31 2.21 20.84
C GLU A 183 3.51 2.16 21.80
N GLN A 184 4.27 1.06 21.78
CA GLN A 184 5.46 0.90 22.63
C GLN A 184 6.57 1.90 22.27
N LYS A 185 6.78 2.15 20.97
CA LYS A 185 7.84 3.05 20.48
C LYS A 185 7.50 4.53 20.60
N MET A 186 6.22 4.88 20.72
CA MET A 186 5.79 6.27 20.89
C MET A 186 6.29 6.83 22.23
N ARG A 187 6.73 8.09 22.21
CA ARG A 187 7.11 8.81 23.43
C ARG A 187 5.87 9.21 24.21
N HIS A 188 5.99 9.28 25.53
CA HIS A 188 4.94 9.87 26.36
C HIS A 188 4.69 11.33 25.94
N ASN A 189 3.47 11.79 26.09
CA ASN A 189 3.03 13.13 25.69
C ASN A 189 3.32 13.45 24.22
N SER A 190 3.00 12.52 23.33
CA SER A 190 3.18 12.66 21.89
C SER A 190 1.95 12.22 21.13
N ALA A 191 1.81 12.70 19.89
CA ALA A 191 0.80 12.25 18.96
C ALA A 191 1.45 11.88 17.62
N LEU A 192 0.89 10.84 16.98
CA LEU A 192 1.16 10.50 15.58
C LEU A 192 -0.11 10.80 14.78
N VAL A 193 0.05 11.52 13.69
CA VAL A 193 -1.03 11.84 12.75
C VAL A 193 -0.68 11.22 11.41
N ASP A 194 -1.53 10.33 10.92
CA ASP A 194 -1.36 9.69 9.62
C ASP A 194 -2.50 10.09 8.69
N MET A 195 -2.14 10.77 7.59
CA MET A 195 -3.10 11.36 6.66
C MET A 195 -3.29 10.50 5.42
N PHE A 196 -4.53 10.43 4.95
CA PHE A 196 -4.93 9.69 3.75
C PHE A 196 -5.83 10.54 2.87
N VAL A 197 -5.60 10.45 1.58
CA VAL A 197 -6.59 10.84 0.57
C VAL A 197 -7.36 9.58 0.18
N TYR A 198 -8.68 9.61 0.32
CA TYR A 198 -9.57 8.50 0.01
C TYR A 198 -10.80 9.00 -0.77
N GLY A 199 -11.69 8.10 -1.18
CA GLY A 199 -12.86 8.42 -1.98
C GLY A 199 -12.71 8.01 -3.44
N THR A 200 -13.55 8.56 -4.31
CA THR A 200 -13.53 8.35 -5.75
C THR A 200 -12.58 9.34 -6.45
N GLU A 201 -12.36 9.18 -7.75
CA GLU A 201 -11.57 10.15 -8.53
C GLU A 201 -12.26 11.53 -8.56
N ASP A 202 -13.60 11.55 -8.56
CA ASP A 202 -14.40 12.77 -8.63
C ASP A 202 -14.65 13.40 -7.24
N GLU A 203 -14.55 12.62 -6.18
CA GLU A 203 -14.82 13.09 -4.82
C GLU A 203 -13.72 12.56 -3.87
N LYS A 204 -12.58 13.25 -3.89
CA LYS A 204 -11.46 12.96 -2.98
C LYS A 204 -11.67 13.68 -1.65
N LYS A 205 -11.46 12.97 -0.55
CA LYS A 205 -11.54 13.47 0.82
C LYS A 205 -10.23 13.24 1.55
N LEU A 206 -9.91 14.08 2.53
CA LEU A 206 -8.77 13.91 3.42
C LEU A 206 -9.25 13.41 4.78
N LEU A 207 -8.63 12.35 5.25
CA LEU A 207 -8.84 11.72 6.55
C LEU A 207 -7.52 11.65 7.30
N ALA A 208 -7.53 11.83 8.61
CA ALA A 208 -6.41 11.47 9.47
C ALA A 208 -6.82 10.46 10.54
N GLY A 209 -6.01 9.41 10.68
CA GLY A 209 -5.95 8.60 11.88
C GLY A 209 -4.96 9.22 12.86
N VAL A 210 -5.37 9.39 14.12
CA VAL A 210 -4.53 10.01 15.14
C VAL A 210 -4.35 9.04 16.29
N VAL A 211 -3.10 8.82 16.71
CA VAL A 211 -2.75 8.07 17.93
C VAL A 211 -2.14 9.04 18.92
N ILE A 212 -2.69 9.12 20.11
CA ILE A 212 -2.22 10.00 21.17
C ILE A 212 -1.72 9.14 22.34
N LYS A 213 -0.47 9.37 22.76
CA LYS A 213 0.07 8.79 24.00
C LYS A 213 0.22 9.87 25.06
N SER A 214 -0.60 9.77 26.10
CA SER A 214 -0.60 10.73 27.21
C SER A 214 0.67 10.66 28.06
N ALA A 215 0.82 11.60 28.98
CA ALA A 215 1.95 11.62 29.92
C ALA A 215 2.00 10.37 30.83
N ASN A 216 0.85 9.79 31.17
CA ASN A 216 0.74 8.54 31.95
C ASN A 216 0.84 7.26 31.11
N GLY A 217 1.05 7.39 29.80
CA GLY A 217 1.20 6.23 28.90
C GLY A 217 -0.11 5.68 28.33
N ASN A 218 -1.27 6.26 28.66
CA ASN A 218 -2.53 5.85 28.06
C ASN A 218 -2.57 6.20 26.56
N ILE A 219 -3.10 5.29 25.77
CA ILE A 219 -3.27 5.45 24.33
C ILE A 219 -4.74 5.80 24.04
N ASP A 220 -4.93 6.79 23.17
CA ASP A 220 -6.22 7.20 22.63
C ASP A 220 -6.11 7.26 21.09
N TYR A 221 -7.15 6.81 20.41
CA TYR A 221 -7.23 6.83 18.94
C TYR A 221 -8.37 7.75 18.51
N ARG A 222 -8.13 8.53 17.47
CA ARG A 222 -9.14 9.44 16.91
C ARG A 222 -9.15 9.37 15.40
N VAL A 223 -10.30 9.68 14.85
CA VAL A 223 -10.53 9.91 13.43
C VAL A 223 -10.82 11.39 13.22
N VAL A 224 -10.16 12.01 12.25
CA VAL A 224 -10.39 13.41 11.89
C VAL A 224 -10.63 13.50 10.39
N GLU A 225 -11.82 13.89 9.99
CA GLU A 225 -12.15 14.20 8.61
C GLU A 225 -11.92 15.68 8.32
N PHE A 226 -11.16 15.97 7.25
CA PHE A 226 -10.91 17.34 6.79
C PHE A 226 -11.87 17.76 5.66
N GLY A 227 -12.69 16.83 5.15
CA GLY A 227 -13.58 17.08 4.03
C GLY A 227 -12.94 16.92 2.65
N GLY A 228 -13.53 17.57 1.64
CA GLY A 228 -13.11 17.43 0.24
C GLY A 228 -11.75 18.05 -0.05
N MET A 229 -10.96 17.37 -0.88
CA MET A 229 -9.62 17.82 -1.27
C MET A 229 -9.62 19.13 -2.06
N ASP A 230 -10.67 19.37 -2.85
CA ASP A 230 -10.87 20.60 -3.63
C ASP A 230 -10.82 21.86 -2.75
N LYS A 231 -11.45 21.84 -1.60
CA LYS A 231 -11.42 22.94 -0.63
C LYS A 231 -10.04 23.14 -0.02
N ILE A 232 -9.36 22.03 0.28
CA ILE A 232 -8.01 22.07 0.86
C ILE A 232 -7.02 22.62 -0.15
N GLU A 233 -7.09 22.16 -1.40
CA GLU A 233 -6.24 22.63 -2.49
C GLU A 233 -6.45 24.12 -2.76
N SER A 234 -7.70 24.59 -2.83
CA SER A 234 -8.02 26.01 -2.97
C SER A 234 -7.43 26.87 -1.84
N SER A 235 -7.55 26.39 -0.59
CA SER A 235 -6.98 27.10 0.57
C SER A 235 -5.44 27.15 0.53
N ILE A 236 -4.79 26.11 0.01
CA ILE A 236 -3.32 26.08 -0.18
C ILE A 236 -2.92 27.07 -1.28
N GLU A 237 -3.67 27.15 -2.37
CA GLU A 237 -3.41 28.11 -3.46
C GLU A 237 -3.56 29.55 -2.98
N GLU A 238 -4.65 29.88 -2.28
CA GLU A 238 -4.84 31.22 -1.66
C GLU A 238 -3.68 31.59 -0.72
N TYR A 239 -3.20 30.63 0.08
CA TYR A 239 -2.06 30.88 0.97
C TYR A 239 -0.76 31.14 0.20
N ARG A 240 -0.55 30.45 -0.93
CA ARG A 240 0.63 30.65 -1.79
C ARG A 240 0.65 32.02 -2.49
N GLU A 241 -0.51 32.60 -2.75
CA GLU A 241 -0.61 33.95 -3.35
C GLU A 241 -0.31 35.05 -2.35
N ILE A 242 -0.37 34.80 -1.05
CA ILE A 242 -0.13 35.76 0.03
C ILE A 242 1.36 35.86 0.41
N ILE A 243 2.16 34.82 0.10
CA ILE A 243 3.59 34.74 0.42
C ILE A 243 4.43 35.18 -0.79
#